data_7c7a92b6f6b63693745556fdab40b60a
#
_entry.id   7c7a92b6f6b63693745556fdab40b60a
#
_cell.length_a   1.000
_cell.length_b   1.000
_cell.length_c   1.000
_cell.angle_alpha   90.00
_cell.angle_beta   90.00
_cell.angle_gamma   90.00
#
_symmetry.space_group_name_H-M   'P 1'
#
loop_
_entity.id
_entity.type
_entity.pdbx_description
1 polymer ?
#
loop_
_entity_poly.entity_id
_entity_poly.type
_entity_poly.pdbx_seq_one_letter_code
_entity_poly.pdbx_strand_id
1 'polypeptide(L)'
;KFGVADYGMNVWYGGLFDIAERLEDLKAIGFDGTERLEAVSEADAVHKAAGYRRLGMDFSTCRGPDVQSGIRWTAALGKSYVWIQHRGMGRDTDFEVSCRYAEALCRAAGRWGVTASIHNHMGQRVESQQELEEFLKAVPEAGLVLDTGHLSMGGGDPVEIVKKYHDRLSVIHLKDVYL
;
A
#
# COMPACT_ATOMS: atom_id res chain seq x y z
N LYS A 1 3.97 -2.87 14.51
CA LYS A 1 3.29 -1.56 14.55
C LYS A 1 1.90 -1.71 13.97
N PHE A 2 0.93 -1.04 14.57
CA PHE A 2 -0.44 -0.99 14.11
C PHE A 2 -0.74 0.42 13.60
N GLY A 3 -1.17 0.51 12.36
CA GLY A 3 -1.52 1.77 11.72
C GLY A 3 -2.92 1.71 11.10
N VAL A 4 -3.42 2.86 10.70
CA VAL A 4 -4.68 2.99 9.99
C VAL A 4 -4.44 3.10 8.49
N ALA A 5 -5.15 2.31 7.70
CA ALA A 5 -5.28 2.56 6.27
C ALA A 5 -6.20 3.78 6.10
N ASP A 6 -5.61 4.92 5.83
CA ASP A 6 -6.28 6.23 5.87
C ASP A 6 -7.24 6.52 4.70
N TYR A 7 -7.42 5.57 3.79
CA TYR A 7 -8.31 5.72 2.64
C TYR A 7 -9.73 6.16 3.03
N GLY A 8 -10.34 5.51 4.00
CA GLY A 8 -11.68 5.85 4.48
C GLY A 8 -11.76 7.27 5.02
N MET A 9 -10.73 7.72 5.75
CA MET A 9 -10.69 9.06 6.33
C MET A 9 -10.54 10.15 5.26
N ASN A 10 -9.76 9.91 4.22
CA ASN A 10 -9.56 10.87 3.14
C ASN A 10 -10.75 10.94 2.18
N VAL A 11 -11.35 9.80 1.85
CA VAL A 11 -12.44 9.71 0.86
C VAL A 11 -13.79 10.08 1.47
N TRP A 12 -14.12 9.52 2.64
CA TRP A 12 -15.45 9.67 3.24
C TRP A 12 -15.68 11.02 3.88
N TYR A 13 -14.63 11.65 4.40
CA TYR A 13 -14.73 12.97 5.02
C TYR A 13 -14.21 14.10 4.13
N GLY A 14 -14.00 13.84 2.83
CA GLY A 14 -13.67 14.84 1.82
C GLY A 14 -12.35 15.58 2.04
N GLY A 15 -11.45 15.02 2.82
CA GLY A 15 -10.18 15.68 3.14
C GLY A 15 -10.33 16.93 4.03
N LEU A 16 -11.45 17.07 4.71
CA LEU A 16 -11.76 18.24 5.56
C LEU A 16 -10.95 18.28 6.87
N PHE A 17 -10.34 17.16 7.25
CA PHE A 17 -9.54 17.11 8.48
C PHE A 17 -8.10 17.55 8.22
N ASP A 18 -7.61 18.42 9.08
CA ASP A 18 -6.19 18.72 9.15
C ASP A 18 -5.41 17.44 9.49
N ILE A 19 -4.29 17.22 8.81
CA ILE A 19 -3.47 16.02 9.03
C ILE A 19 -2.91 15.97 10.46
N ALA A 20 -2.60 17.14 11.05
CA ALA A 20 -2.05 17.20 12.40
C ALA A 20 -3.09 16.78 13.44
N GLU A 21 -4.32 17.32 13.36
CA GLU A 21 -5.43 16.92 14.25
C GLU A 21 -5.69 15.42 14.16
N ARG A 22 -5.75 14.89 12.94
CA ARG A 22 -5.97 13.46 12.71
C ARG A 22 -4.88 12.60 13.35
N LEU A 23 -3.62 12.98 13.22
CA LEU A 23 -2.51 12.25 13.82
C LEU A 23 -2.54 12.29 15.35
N GLU A 24 -2.94 13.42 15.92
CA GLU A 24 -3.13 13.54 17.37
C GLU A 24 -4.23 12.62 17.87
N ASP A 25 -5.38 12.58 17.18
CA ASP A 25 -6.49 11.67 17.50
C ASP A 25 -6.07 10.20 17.39
N LEU A 26 -5.42 9.81 16.30
CA LEU A 26 -4.95 8.44 16.10
C LEU A 26 -3.94 8.02 17.17
N LYS A 27 -3.05 8.93 17.57
CA LYS A 27 -2.12 8.69 18.65
C LYS A 27 -2.84 8.52 20.00
N ALA A 28 -3.82 9.36 20.28
CA ALA A 28 -4.61 9.26 21.51
C ALA A 28 -5.39 7.94 21.61
N ILE A 29 -5.84 7.39 20.49
CA ILE A 29 -6.48 6.08 20.40
C ILE A 29 -5.47 4.93 20.58
N GLY A 30 -4.17 5.16 20.32
CA GLY A 30 -3.10 4.17 20.50
C GLY A 30 -2.54 3.58 19.20
N PHE A 31 -2.81 4.17 18.05
CA PHE A 31 -2.16 3.78 16.80
C PHE A 31 -0.72 4.28 16.71
N ASP A 32 0.14 3.49 16.06
CA ASP A 32 1.53 3.83 15.79
C ASP A 32 1.69 4.77 14.58
N GLY A 33 0.66 4.88 13.72
CA GLY A 33 0.73 5.69 12.52
C GLY A 33 -0.35 5.42 11.49
N THR A 34 -0.05 5.77 10.23
CA THR A 34 -0.92 5.49 9.09
C THR A 34 -0.18 4.66 8.04
N GLU A 35 -0.90 4.12 7.07
CA GLU A 35 -0.25 3.43 5.98
C GLU A 35 0.45 4.42 5.03
N ARG A 36 -0.23 5.47 4.59
CA ARG A 36 0.28 6.35 3.54
C ARG A 36 0.42 7.79 4.00
N LEU A 37 1.58 8.37 3.68
CA LEU A 37 1.75 9.80 3.62
C LEU A 37 1.44 10.25 2.19
N GLU A 38 0.33 10.93 1.99
CA GLU A 38 0.00 11.55 0.70
C GLU A 38 0.50 12.99 0.65
N ALA A 39 1.21 13.35 -0.43
CA ALA A 39 1.75 14.68 -0.60
C ALA A 39 1.63 15.15 -2.06
N VAL A 40 1.48 16.45 -2.24
CA VAL A 40 1.34 17.10 -3.55
C VAL A 40 2.64 17.68 -4.07
N SER A 41 3.63 17.83 -3.20
CA SER A 41 4.98 18.34 -3.51
C SER A 41 6.01 17.79 -2.54
N GLU A 42 7.30 17.95 -2.85
CA GLU A 42 8.41 17.57 -1.98
C GLU A 42 8.37 18.34 -0.64
N ALA A 43 8.06 19.62 -0.68
CA ALA A 43 7.93 20.44 0.52
C ALA A 43 6.79 19.96 1.42
N ASP A 44 5.64 19.58 0.83
CA ASP A 44 4.50 19.03 1.53
C ASP A 44 4.84 17.66 2.15
N ALA A 45 5.57 16.80 1.43
CA ALA A 45 6.03 15.50 1.94
C ALA A 45 6.94 15.68 3.17
N VAL A 46 7.91 16.58 3.11
CA VAL A 46 8.82 16.87 4.22
C VAL A 46 8.07 17.47 5.41
N HIS A 47 7.16 18.42 5.17
CA HIS A 47 6.34 19.06 6.21
C HIS A 47 5.49 18.01 6.96
N LYS A 48 4.78 17.17 6.23
CA LYS A 48 3.96 16.10 6.82
C LYS A 48 4.80 15.07 7.57
N ALA A 49 5.91 14.62 7.00
CA ALA A 49 6.82 13.70 7.67
C ALA A 49 7.38 14.27 8.98
N ALA A 50 7.66 15.57 9.03
CA ALA A 50 8.05 16.26 10.26
C ALA A 50 6.91 16.24 11.30
N GLY A 51 5.65 16.35 10.87
CA GLY A 51 4.46 16.20 11.73
C GLY A 51 4.40 14.82 12.40
N TYR A 52 4.52 13.75 11.60
CA TYR A 52 4.60 12.38 12.14
C TYR A 52 5.72 12.23 13.18
N ARG A 53 6.90 12.73 12.87
CA ARG A 53 8.07 12.65 13.78
C ARG A 53 7.84 13.39 15.09
N ARG A 54 7.25 14.59 15.06
CA ARG A 54 6.93 15.36 16.29
C ARG A 54 6.02 14.58 17.23
N LEU A 55 5.06 13.85 16.68
CA LEU A 55 4.11 13.06 17.44
C LEU A 55 4.64 11.67 17.82
N GLY A 56 5.84 11.29 17.37
CA GLY A 56 6.35 9.93 17.54
C GLY A 56 5.54 8.88 16.80
N MET A 57 4.84 9.29 15.74
CA MET A 57 4.08 8.42 14.85
C MET A 57 4.87 8.09 13.59
N ASP A 58 4.38 7.11 12.83
CA ASP A 58 5.04 6.63 11.62
C ASP A 58 4.05 6.52 10.45
N PHE A 59 4.58 6.30 9.26
CA PHE A 59 3.84 5.92 8.07
C PHE A 59 4.64 4.87 7.30
N SER A 60 3.97 4.07 6.48
CA SER A 60 4.61 2.91 5.83
C SER A 60 5.10 3.21 4.43
N THR A 61 4.43 4.09 3.70
CA THR A 61 4.74 4.44 2.30
C THR A 61 4.37 5.89 1.98
N CYS A 62 4.87 6.42 0.87
CA CYS A 62 4.49 7.72 0.35
C CYS A 62 3.72 7.60 -0.96
N ARG A 63 2.73 8.47 -1.14
CA ARG A 63 2.02 8.65 -2.39
C ARG A 63 2.22 10.09 -2.88
N GLY A 64 2.75 10.22 -4.10
CA GLY A 64 2.93 11.50 -4.78
C GLY A 64 1.90 11.72 -5.89
N PRO A 65 1.99 12.87 -6.59
CA PRO A 65 1.16 13.17 -7.75
C PRO A 65 1.38 12.18 -8.91
N ASP A 66 2.56 11.58 -8.96
CA ASP A 66 2.94 10.56 -9.92
C ASP A 66 3.75 9.44 -9.26
N VAL A 67 3.92 8.32 -9.97
CA VAL A 67 4.59 7.12 -9.48
C VAL A 67 6.06 7.38 -9.12
N GLN A 68 6.78 8.17 -9.92
CA GLN A 68 8.20 8.45 -9.70
C GLN A 68 8.41 9.29 -8.44
N SER A 69 7.56 10.29 -8.21
CA SER A 69 7.55 11.08 -6.97
C SER A 69 7.28 10.19 -5.76
N GLY A 70 6.29 9.30 -5.84
CA GLY A 70 6.00 8.33 -4.77
C GLY A 70 7.20 7.45 -4.42
N ILE A 71 7.88 6.88 -5.42
CA ILE A 71 9.08 6.06 -5.22
C ILE A 71 10.21 6.86 -4.55
N ARG A 72 10.53 8.03 -5.11
CA ARG A 72 11.64 8.86 -4.61
C ARG A 72 11.41 9.34 -3.18
N TRP A 73 10.19 9.80 -2.88
CA TRP A 73 9.85 10.27 -1.53
C TRP A 73 9.82 9.12 -0.52
N THR A 74 9.29 7.96 -0.92
CA THR A 74 9.35 6.75 -0.10
C THR A 74 10.79 6.41 0.28
N ALA A 75 11.70 6.38 -0.69
CA ALA A 75 13.12 6.13 -0.45
C ALA A 75 13.77 7.22 0.42
N ALA A 76 13.57 8.49 0.08
CA ALA A 76 14.16 9.63 0.78
C ALA A 76 13.72 9.74 2.23
N LEU A 77 12.48 9.33 2.54
CA LEU A 77 11.92 9.32 3.89
C LEU A 77 12.15 7.99 4.63
N GLY A 78 13.01 7.11 4.08
CA GLY A 78 13.44 5.87 4.73
C GLY A 78 12.36 4.79 4.81
N LYS A 79 11.42 4.79 3.85
CA LYS A 79 10.38 3.77 3.73
C LYS A 79 10.75 2.76 2.64
N SER A 80 10.20 1.54 2.74
CA SER A 80 10.72 0.39 2.00
C SER A 80 9.83 -0.10 0.88
N TYR A 81 8.58 0.36 0.75
CA TYR A 81 7.70 -0.13 -0.29
C TYR A 81 6.77 0.94 -0.87
N VAL A 82 6.32 0.72 -2.10
CA VAL A 82 5.25 1.46 -2.78
C VAL A 82 4.22 0.48 -3.33
N TRP A 83 2.99 0.93 -3.52
CA TRP A 83 1.96 0.10 -4.15
C TRP A 83 2.17 -0.01 -5.66
N ILE A 84 1.93 -1.20 -6.20
CA ILE A 84 1.69 -1.39 -7.62
C ILE A 84 0.27 -0.88 -7.90
N GLN A 85 0.17 0.36 -8.36
CA GLN A 85 -1.11 0.99 -8.70
C GLN A 85 -1.40 0.78 -10.17
N HIS A 86 -2.42 -0.01 -10.46
CA HIS A 86 -2.91 -0.24 -11.81
C HIS A 86 -3.89 0.88 -12.22
N ARG A 87 -3.42 2.12 -12.32
CA ARG A 87 -4.25 3.24 -12.77
C ARG A 87 -4.83 2.96 -14.16
N GLY A 88 -6.17 2.93 -14.26
CA GLY A 88 -6.88 2.63 -15.49
C GLY A 88 -6.86 1.15 -15.89
N MET A 89 -6.30 0.27 -15.06
CA MET A 89 -6.31 -1.17 -15.26
C MET A 89 -7.29 -1.79 -14.26
N GLY A 90 -8.44 -2.19 -14.73
CA GLY A 90 -9.44 -2.93 -13.94
C GLY A 90 -9.34 -4.43 -14.13
N ARG A 91 -10.39 -5.13 -13.70
CA ARG A 91 -10.52 -6.58 -13.84
C ARG A 91 -10.35 -7.10 -15.27
N ASP A 92 -10.79 -6.32 -16.26
CA ASP A 92 -10.73 -6.68 -17.68
C ASP A 92 -9.35 -6.48 -18.34
N THR A 93 -8.36 -5.97 -17.58
CA THR A 93 -7.01 -5.82 -18.10
C THR A 93 -6.39 -7.20 -18.31
N ASP A 94 -5.74 -7.39 -19.45
CA ASP A 94 -4.98 -8.59 -19.74
C ASP A 94 -3.92 -8.86 -18.65
N PHE A 95 -3.83 -10.11 -18.21
CA PHE A 95 -2.97 -10.49 -17.09
C PHE A 95 -1.49 -10.26 -17.39
N GLU A 96 -1.04 -10.56 -18.62
CA GLU A 96 0.37 -10.35 -18.99
C GLU A 96 0.70 -8.87 -19.09
N VAL A 97 -0.24 -8.03 -19.53
CA VAL A 97 -0.07 -6.56 -19.52
C VAL A 97 0.11 -6.06 -18.10
N SER A 98 -0.71 -6.56 -17.16
CA SER A 98 -0.60 -6.25 -15.73
C SER A 98 0.76 -6.67 -15.15
N CYS A 99 1.24 -7.87 -15.48
CA CYS A 99 2.54 -8.36 -15.03
C CYS A 99 3.70 -7.53 -15.60
N ARG A 100 3.70 -7.23 -16.90
CA ARG A 100 4.73 -6.37 -17.53
C ARG A 100 4.81 -4.98 -16.91
N TYR A 101 3.65 -4.39 -16.60
CA TYR A 101 3.61 -3.11 -15.88
C TYR A 101 4.23 -3.23 -14.49
N ALA A 102 3.85 -4.27 -13.73
CA ALA A 102 4.37 -4.52 -12.40
C ALA A 102 5.89 -4.75 -12.40
N GLU A 103 6.42 -5.54 -13.35
CA GLU A 103 7.86 -5.73 -13.52
C GLU A 103 8.60 -4.41 -13.80
N ALA A 104 8.04 -3.57 -14.68
CA ALA A 104 8.64 -2.26 -14.97
C ALA A 104 8.68 -1.39 -13.71
N LEU A 105 7.62 -1.44 -12.89
CA LEU A 105 7.56 -0.72 -11.63
C LEU A 105 8.52 -1.29 -10.57
N CYS A 106 8.64 -2.61 -10.46
CA CYS A 106 9.64 -3.26 -9.60
C CYS A 106 11.06 -2.82 -9.95
N ARG A 107 11.40 -2.81 -11.23
CA ARG A 107 12.71 -2.32 -11.70
C ARG A 107 12.91 -0.83 -11.39
N ALA A 108 11.89 0.00 -11.54
CA ALA A 108 11.97 1.43 -11.22
C ALA A 108 12.16 1.69 -9.73
N ALA A 109 11.37 1.01 -8.89
CA ALA A 109 11.44 1.12 -7.43
C ALA A 109 12.75 0.53 -6.88
N GLY A 110 13.18 -0.62 -7.40
CA GLY A 110 14.41 -1.29 -6.98
C GLY A 110 15.67 -0.44 -7.13
N ARG A 111 15.73 0.47 -8.13
CA ARG A 111 16.82 1.45 -8.28
C ARG A 111 16.96 2.40 -7.09
N TRP A 112 15.91 2.54 -6.30
CA TRP A 112 15.84 3.38 -5.10
C TRP A 112 15.85 2.56 -3.80
N GLY A 113 16.06 1.24 -3.88
CA GLY A 113 15.97 0.35 -2.73
C GLY A 113 14.57 0.19 -2.18
N VAL A 114 13.54 0.40 -3.00
CA VAL A 114 12.12 0.34 -2.63
C VAL A 114 11.48 -0.86 -3.33
N THR A 115 10.67 -1.62 -2.62
CA THR A 115 9.89 -2.73 -3.15
C THR A 115 8.56 -2.24 -3.71
N ALA A 116 8.21 -2.60 -4.94
CA ALA A 116 6.87 -2.42 -5.46
C ALA A 116 6.01 -3.61 -5.05
N SER A 117 4.88 -3.37 -4.37
CA SER A 117 4.05 -4.41 -3.75
C SER A 117 2.64 -4.41 -4.33
N ILE A 118 2.16 -5.59 -4.72
CA ILE A 118 0.77 -5.77 -5.16
C ILE A 118 -0.18 -5.73 -3.97
N HIS A 119 -1.31 -5.09 -4.14
CA HIS A 119 -2.43 -5.14 -3.20
C HIS A 119 -3.57 -5.95 -3.83
N ASN A 120 -3.89 -7.08 -3.26
CA ASN A 120 -5.05 -7.86 -3.69
C ASN A 120 -6.34 -7.14 -3.31
N HIS A 121 -7.21 -6.93 -4.28
CA HIS A 121 -8.42 -6.13 -4.06
C HIS A 121 -9.57 -6.59 -4.95
N MET A 122 -10.78 -6.64 -4.40
CA MET A 122 -11.97 -6.92 -5.18
C MET A 122 -12.15 -5.91 -6.32
N GLY A 123 -12.55 -6.41 -7.49
CA GLY A 123 -12.71 -5.60 -8.70
C GLY A 123 -11.40 -5.19 -9.38
N GLN A 124 -10.25 -5.58 -8.84
CA GLN A 124 -8.94 -5.39 -9.47
C GLN A 124 -8.49 -6.63 -10.24
N ARG A 125 -7.40 -6.52 -11.02
CA ARG A 125 -6.90 -7.66 -11.81
C ARG A 125 -6.42 -8.82 -10.96
N VAL A 126 -5.95 -8.55 -9.74
CA VAL A 126 -5.56 -9.55 -8.74
C VAL A 126 -6.55 -9.50 -7.59
N GLU A 127 -7.53 -10.39 -7.62
CA GLU A 127 -8.63 -10.45 -6.65
C GLU A 127 -8.63 -11.78 -5.89
N SER A 128 -8.69 -12.92 -6.59
CA SER A 128 -8.71 -14.24 -5.97
C SER A 128 -7.33 -14.71 -5.51
N GLN A 129 -7.31 -15.73 -4.64
CA GLN A 129 -6.06 -16.35 -4.21
C GLN A 129 -5.26 -16.93 -5.39
N GLN A 130 -5.94 -17.60 -6.31
CA GLN A 130 -5.29 -18.15 -7.50
C GLN A 130 -4.60 -17.06 -8.32
N GLU A 131 -5.28 -15.96 -8.60
CA GLU A 131 -4.72 -14.84 -9.35
C GLU A 131 -3.54 -14.19 -8.61
N LEU A 132 -3.62 -14.09 -7.28
CA LEU A 132 -2.53 -13.58 -6.45
C LEU A 132 -1.29 -14.48 -6.55
N GLU A 133 -1.47 -15.79 -6.44
CA GLU A 133 -0.38 -16.74 -6.54
C GLU A 133 0.25 -16.78 -7.94
N GLU A 134 -0.59 -16.75 -8.99
CA GLU A 134 -0.12 -16.65 -10.38
C GLU A 134 0.67 -15.35 -10.61
N PHE A 135 0.18 -14.22 -10.08
CA PHE A 135 0.87 -12.94 -10.17
C PHE A 135 2.23 -12.96 -9.45
N LEU A 136 2.26 -13.42 -8.20
CA LEU A 136 3.50 -13.49 -7.41
C LEU A 136 4.53 -14.45 -8.03
N LYS A 137 4.08 -15.47 -8.76
CA LYS A 137 4.94 -16.36 -9.53
C LYS A 137 5.46 -15.69 -10.81
N ALA A 138 4.61 -14.94 -11.51
CA ALA A 138 4.96 -14.25 -12.75
C ALA A 138 5.87 -13.03 -12.50
N VAL A 139 5.72 -12.36 -11.36
CA VAL A 139 6.50 -11.16 -10.98
C VAL A 139 7.24 -11.41 -9.66
N PRO A 140 8.36 -12.16 -9.69
CA PRO A 140 9.06 -12.60 -8.49
C PRO A 140 9.65 -11.46 -7.66
N GLU A 141 9.90 -10.29 -8.22
CA GLU A 141 10.40 -9.11 -7.49
C GLU A 141 9.30 -8.31 -6.78
N ALA A 142 8.02 -8.58 -7.05
CA ALA A 142 6.94 -7.85 -6.40
C ALA A 142 6.79 -8.26 -4.94
N GLY A 143 6.64 -7.30 -4.04
CA GLY A 143 6.17 -7.53 -2.67
C GLY A 143 4.65 -7.69 -2.61
N LEU A 144 4.14 -7.88 -1.41
CA LEU A 144 2.72 -8.09 -1.15
C LEU A 144 2.21 -7.15 -0.04
N VAL A 145 1.19 -6.40 -0.36
CA VAL A 145 0.26 -5.78 0.61
C VAL A 145 -0.95 -6.69 0.68
N LEU A 146 -0.99 -7.56 1.67
CA LEU A 146 -2.07 -8.54 1.83
C LEU A 146 -3.30 -7.92 2.48
N ASP A 147 -4.40 -7.86 1.75
CA ASP A 147 -5.70 -7.49 2.32
C ASP A 147 -6.50 -8.77 2.66
N THR A 148 -6.64 -9.05 3.94
CA THR A 148 -7.28 -10.26 4.43
C THR A 148 -8.76 -10.31 4.11
N GLY A 149 -9.46 -9.16 4.19
CA GLY A 149 -10.88 -9.07 3.88
C GLY A 149 -11.18 -9.29 2.40
N HIS A 150 -10.46 -8.60 1.52
CA HIS A 150 -10.64 -8.79 0.08
C HIS A 150 -10.30 -10.22 -0.36
N LEU A 151 -9.27 -10.82 0.22
CA LEU A 151 -8.91 -12.21 -0.09
C LEU A 151 -10.00 -13.18 0.35
N SER A 152 -10.51 -13.05 1.59
CA SER A 152 -11.58 -13.90 2.11
C SER A 152 -12.87 -13.77 1.31
N MET A 153 -13.23 -12.55 0.90
CA MET A 153 -14.38 -12.30 0.02
C MET A 153 -14.20 -12.95 -1.36
N GLY A 154 -12.97 -13.06 -1.85
CA GLY A 154 -12.59 -13.79 -3.07
C GLY A 154 -12.48 -15.31 -2.88
N GLY A 155 -12.86 -15.84 -1.71
CA GLY A 155 -12.82 -17.27 -1.39
C GLY A 155 -11.43 -17.82 -1.03
N GLY A 156 -10.46 -16.95 -0.74
CA GLY A 156 -9.10 -17.34 -0.38
C GLY A 156 -8.89 -17.46 1.13
N ASP A 157 -7.78 -18.11 1.52
CA ASP A 157 -7.32 -18.26 2.89
C ASP A 157 -6.12 -17.34 3.20
N PRO A 158 -6.33 -16.25 3.95
CA PRO A 158 -5.24 -15.34 4.31
C PRO A 158 -4.11 -16.00 5.12
N VAL A 159 -4.44 -17.02 5.93
CA VAL A 159 -3.45 -17.74 6.74
C VAL A 159 -2.52 -18.57 5.87
N GLU A 160 -3.07 -19.21 4.83
CA GLU A 160 -2.29 -19.94 3.85
C GLU A 160 -1.33 -19.01 3.09
N ILE A 161 -1.83 -17.87 2.63
CA ILE A 161 -1.01 -16.87 1.93
C ILE A 161 0.11 -16.33 2.83
N VAL A 162 -0.17 -16.01 4.09
CA VAL A 162 0.87 -15.58 5.04
C VAL A 162 1.94 -16.67 5.20
N LYS A 163 1.56 -17.93 5.38
CA LYS A 163 2.51 -19.03 5.53
C LYS A 163 3.40 -19.20 4.30
N LYS A 164 2.83 -19.04 3.11
CA LYS A 164 3.52 -19.28 1.83
C LYS A 164 4.39 -18.11 1.37
N TYR A 165 3.98 -16.88 1.67
CA TYR A 165 4.59 -15.66 1.13
C TYR A 165 5.02 -14.66 2.20
N HIS A 166 5.31 -15.11 3.43
CA HIS A 166 5.70 -14.22 4.54
C HIS A 166 6.92 -13.36 4.23
N ASP A 167 7.85 -13.85 3.44
CA ASP A 167 9.05 -13.16 2.98
C ASP A 167 8.78 -12.05 1.92
N ARG A 168 7.59 -12.07 1.35
CA ARG A 168 7.12 -11.08 0.36
C ARG A 168 6.24 -9.99 0.98
N LEU A 169 5.83 -10.15 2.24
CA LEU A 169 4.90 -9.24 2.90
C LEU A 169 5.55 -7.89 3.20
N SER A 170 4.99 -6.83 2.66
CA SER A 170 5.31 -5.45 3.02
C SER A 170 4.40 -4.93 4.14
N VAL A 171 3.11 -5.20 4.02
CA VAL A 171 2.05 -4.79 4.96
C VAL A 171 0.90 -5.79 4.91
N ILE A 172 0.17 -5.89 6.01
CA ILE A 172 -1.10 -6.63 6.09
C ILE A 172 -2.22 -5.65 6.42
N HIS A 173 -3.26 -5.62 5.59
CA HIS A 173 -4.53 -4.98 5.92
C HIS A 173 -5.42 -6.00 6.63
N LEU A 174 -5.58 -5.82 7.93
CA LEU A 174 -6.50 -6.64 8.72
C LEU A 174 -7.91 -6.08 8.56
N LYS A 175 -8.78 -6.86 7.95
CA LYS A 175 -10.20 -6.55 7.79
C LYS A 175 -11.05 -7.70 8.27
N ASP A 176 -12.12 -7.39 8.95
CA ASP A 176 -13.19 -8.33 9.29
C ASP A 176 -14.20 -8.40 8.16
N VAL A 177 -14.74 -9.59 7.91
CA VAL A 177 -15.68 -9.84 6.82
C VAL A 177 -16.79 -10.77 7.34
N TYR A 178 -18.02 -10.35 7.19
CA TYR A 178 -19.18 -11.25 7.30
C TYR A 178 -19.46 -11.89 5.94
N LEU A 179 -19.38 -13.21 5.88
CA LEU A 179 -19.73 -14.02 4.72
C LEU A 179 -21.14 -14.60 4.88
#